data_3814102ff5969d61eca917616a28ffec
#
_entry.id   3814102ff5969d61eca917616a28ffec
#
_cell.length_a   1.000
_cell.length_b   1.000
_cell.length_c   1.000
_cell.angle_alpha   90.00
_cell.angle_beta   90.00
_cell.angle_gamma   90.00
#
_symmetry.space_group_name_H-M   'P 1'
#
loop_
_entity.id
_entity.type
_entity.pdbx_description
1 polymer ?
#
loop_
_entity_poly.entity_id
_entity_poly.type
_entity_poly.pdbx_seq_one_letter_code
_entity_poly.pdbx_strand_id
1 'polypeptide(L)'
;PLFPFGWGLSYTDFDYSPMTLTRVQQDETSELAIQRVLRATRATDPAYKEDGNQAIREAELEQPVVTVDFDLANIGRYAGAEVIQLYVQDPKSTLRKPERELRAFQKIYLAPGQMTHVTFTLKKRDFASYDQSMHEWTCEEGAYNLILARSASPEDTIQSEEFLADWESPYSYSLDTPLIELHKSEQAFQEIYLLFEANGIDTGKIEDAWEYTSFETVRCLVENATEDRSPEEREDILKQAENRIRRANRFHQ
;
A
#
# COMPACT_ATOMS: atom_id res chain seq x y z
N PRO A 1 22.81 15.32 7.78
CA PRO A 1 22.75 16.68 8.35
C PRO A 1 23.19 16.65 9.80
N LEU A 2 23.70 17.79 10.31
CA LEU A 2 24.17 17.91 11.69
C LEU A 2 23.02 17.80 12.69
N PHE A 3 21.82 18.27 12.28
CA PHE A 3 20.58 18.16 13.01
C PHE A 3 19.51 17.50 12.12
N PRO A 4 18.74 16.55 12.66
CA PRO A 4 17.64 15.95 11.94
C PRO A 4 16.47 16.94 11.74
N PHE A 5 15.60 16.69 10.79
CA PHE A 5 14.39 17.49 10.59
C PHE A 5 13.53 17.46 11.86
N GLY A 6 13.04 18.63 12.29
CA GLY A 6 12.22 18.78 13.48
C GLY A 6 12.98 18.83 14.80
N TRP A 7 14.32 18.69 14.77
CA TRP A 7 15.11 18.78 16.01
C TRP A 7 15.01 20.16 16.65
N GLY A 8 14.85 20.18 17.96
CA GLY A 8 14.80 21.40 18.77
C GLY A 8 14.91 21.12 20.27
N LEU A 9 15.17 22.18 21.03
CA LEU A 9 15.20 22.14 22.47
C LEU A 9 13.93 22.81 23.03
N SER A 10 13.42 22.29 24.12
CA SER A 10 12.30 22.87 24.87
C SER A 10 12.76 23.40 26.22
N TYR A 11 12.12 24.46 26.72
CA TYR A 11 12.31 24.98 28.09
C TYR A 11 11.41 24.29 29.12
N THR A 12 10.56 23.36 28.68
CA THR A 12 9.62 22.61 29.49
C THR A 12 9.55 21.15 29.03
N ASP A 13 8.98 20.28 29.83
CA ASP A 13 8.90 18.85 29.56
C ASP A 13 7.46 18.48 29.24
N PHE A 14 7.32 17.59 28.25
CA PHE A 14 6.03 17.07 27.81
C PHE A 14 5.98 15.56 28.02
N ASP A 15 4.81 15.09 28.46
CA ASP A 15 4.46 13.68 28.61
C ASP A 15 3.38 13.29 27.65
N TYR A 16 3.45 12.04 27.16
CA TYR A 16 2.56 11.48 26.16
C TYR A 16 1.89 10.23 26.72
N SER A 17 0.56 10.17 26.68
CA SER A 17 -0.14 8.91 26.98
C SER A 17 0.18 7.83 25.95
N PRO A 18 -0.12 6.56 26.23
CA PRO A 18 -0.03 5.51 25.22
C PRO A 18 -0.83 5.86 23.98
N MET A 19 -0.22 5.67 22.81
CA MET A 19 -0.83 5.88 21.49
C MET A 19 -1.84 4.76 21.23
N THR A 20 -3.02 5.12 20.72
CA THR A 20 -4.07 4.18 20.33
C THR A 20 -4.36 4.32 18.85
N LEU A 21 -4.38 3.20 18.15
CA LEU A 21 -4.77 3.14 16.74
C LEU A 21 -6.20 2.64 16.62
N THR A 22 -7.04 3.40 15.93
CA THR A 22 -8.40 2.99 15.60
C THR A 22 -8.57 2.95 14.09
N ARG A 23 -8.83 1.75 13.55
CA ARG A 23 -9.12 1.60 12.11
C ARG A 23 -10.43 2.31 11.79
N VAL A 24 -10.42 3.15 10.76
CA VAL A 24 -11.64 3.80 10.27
C VAL A 24 -12.41 2.76 9.45
N GLN A 25 -13.61 2.44 9.90
CA GLN A 25 -14.51 1.61 9.12
C GLN A 25 -15.03 2.45 7.94
N GLN A 26 -14.82 1.95 6.74
CA GLN A 26 -15.46 2.54 5.56
C GLN A 26 -16.93 2.19 5.61
N ASP A 27 -17.79 3.19 5.64
CA ASP A 27 -19.22 2.98 5.52
C ASP A 27 -19.60 2.65 4.05
N GLU A 28 -20.66 1.88 3.87
CA GLU A 28 -21.21 1.53 2.54
C GLU A 28 -21.50 2.78 1.68
N THR A 29 -21.65 3.94 2.30
CA THR A 29 -21.93 5.22 1.65
C THR A 29 -20.73 5.72 0.85
N SER A 30 -19.51 5.53 1.37
CA SER A 30 -18.26 5.90 0.69
C SER A 30 -18.02 5.00 -0.52
N GLU A 31 -18.24 3.69 -0.39
CA GLU A 31 -18.13 2.72 -1.47
C GLU A 31 -19.21 2.97 -2.55
N LEU A 32 -20.45 3.28 -2.15
CA LEU A 32 -21.52 3.67 -3.06
C LEU A 32 -21.23 4.99 -3.79
N ALA A 33 -20.54 5.94 -3.16
CA ALA A 33 -20.12 7.18 -3.81
C ALA A 33 -19.06 6.91 -4.89
N ILE A 34 -18.07 6.06 -4.61
CA ILE A 34 -17.07 5.59 -5.59
C ILE A 34 -17.77 4.85 -6.73
N GLN A 35 -18.67 3.92 -6.43
CA GLN A 35 -19.44 3.18 -7.43
C GLN A 35 -20.35 4.09 -8.29
N ARG A 36 -20.87 5.19 -7.73
CA ARG A 36 -21.64 6.19 -8.49
C ARG A 36 -20.76 6.97 -9.44
N VAL A 37 -19.57 7.39 -9.01
CA VAL A 37 -18.58 8.04 -9.88
C VAL A 37 -18.17 7.09 -11.00
N LEU A 38 -17.90 5.80 -10.69
CA LEU A 38 -17.63 4.74 -11.65
C LEU A 38 -18.71 4.60 -12.73
N ARG A 39 -19.98 4.60 -12.31
CA ARG A 39 -21.11 4.47 -13.24
C ARG A 39 -21.30 5.70 -14.12
N ALA A 40 -21.10 6.89 -13.57
CA ALA A 40 -21.21 8.14 -14.29
C ALA A 40 -20.11 8.30 -15.36
N THR A 41 -18.87 7.92 -15.04
CA THR A 41 -17.74 7.98 -15.98
C THR A 41 -17.79 6.89 -17.05
N ARG A 42 -18.29 5.68 -16.73
CA ARG A 42 -18.47 4.61 -17.73
C ARG A 42 -19.56 4.89 -18.76
N ALA A 43 -20.51 5.77 -18.43
CA ALA A 43 -21.70 6.01 -19.27
C ALA A 43 -21.48 7.04 -20.39
N THR A 44 -20.40 7.82 -20.39
CA THR A 44 -20.35 9.05 -21.19
C THR A 44 -19.29 9.10 -22.29
N ASP A 45 -18.16 8.33 -22.26
CA ASP A 45 -17.17 8.36 -23.35
C ASP A 45 -16.16 7.19 -23.28
N PRO A 46 -15.87 6.45 -24.39
CA PRO A 46 -14.81 5.45 -24.45
C PRO A 46 -13.39 6.02 -24.28
N ALA A 47 -13.15 7.29 -24.61
CA ALA A 47 -11.87 7.98 -24.37
C ALA A 47 -11.61 8.25 -22.89
N TYR A 48 -12.67 8.31 -22.07
CA TYR A 48 -12.62 8.57 -20.62
C TYR A 48 -12.27 7.34 -19.77
N LYS A 49 -11.97 6.19 -20.37
CA LYS A 49 -11.65 4.98 -19.61
C LYS A 49 -10.37 5.10 -18.77
N GLU A 50 -9.35 5.77 -19.28
CA GLU A 50 -8.09 5.99 -18.54
C GLU A 50 -8.27 7.06 -17.45
N ASP A 51 -8.88 8.18 -17.77
CA ASP A 51 -9.11 9.28 -16.82
C ASP A 51 -10.08 8.88 -15.69
N GLY A 52 -11.11 8.09 -16.00
CA GLY A 52 -12.06 7.59 -15.02
C GLY A 52 -11.43 6.67 -13.97
N ASN A 53 -10.54 5.77 -14.37
CA ASN A 53 -9.83 4.88 -13.46
C ASN A 53 -8.85 5.66 -12.56
N GLN A 54 -8.19 6.68 -13.09
CA GLN A 54 -7.31 7.53 -12.32
C GLN A 54 -8.09 8.32 -11.24
N ALA A 55 -9.23 8.91 -11.58
CA ALA A 55 -10.06 9.65 -10.62
C ALA A 55 -10.56 8.77 -9.47
N ILE A 56 -10.83 7.47 -9.74
CA ILE A 56 -11.25 6.51 -8.72
C ILE A 56 -10.09 6.19 -7.79
N ARG A 57 -8.91 5.87 -8.33
CA ARG A 57 -7.72 5.60 -7.53
C ARG A 57 -7.36 6.79 -6.66
N GLU A 58 -7.46 8.01 -7.18
CA GLU A 58 -7.26 9.23 -6.40
C GLU A 58 -8.27 9.37 -5.27
N ALA A 59 -9.55 9.07 -5.52
CA ALA A 59 -10.59 9.09 -4.49
C ALA A 59 -10.36 8.02 -3.41
N GLU A 60 -9.92 6.84 -3.78
CA GLU A 60 -9.54 5.79 -2.82
C GLU A 60 -8.35 6.19 -1.96
N LEU A 61 -7.33 6.83 -2.55
CA LEU A 61 -6.18 7.32 -1.82
C LEU A 61 -6.54 8.40 -0.77
N GLU A 62 -7.58 9.18 -1.00
CA GLU A 62 -8.03 10.22 -0.08
C GLU A 62 -8.91 9.70 1.07
N GLN A 63 -9.23 8.41 1.10
CA GLN A 63 -10.04 7.83 2.18
C GLN A 63 -9.25 7.72 3.48
N PRO A 64 -9.85 8.11 4.63
CA PRO A 64 -9.25 7.88 5.92
C PRO A 64 -9.22 6.39 6.26
N VAL A 65 -8.10 5.89 6.78
CA VAL A 65 -7.91 4.46 7.08
C VAL A 65 -7.63 4.19 8.56
N VAL A 66 -7.01 5.13 9.26
CA VAL A 66 -6.69 4.99 10.68
C VAL A 66 -6.68 6.34 11.38
N THR A 67 -7.18 6.39 12.61
CA THR A 67 -6.92 7.49 13.55
C THR A 67 -5.87 7.07 14.58
N VAL A 68 -5.05 8.05 14.96
CA VAL A 68 -4.00 7.92 15.96
C VAL A 68 -4.31 8.89 17.07
N ASP A 69 -4.63 8.38 18.26
CA ASP A 69 -5.14 9.13 19.38
C ASP A 69 -4.21 9.00 20.59
N PHE A 70 -3.93 10.11 21.27
CA PHE A 70 -3.16 10.17 22.52
C PHE A 70 -3.39 11.50 23.23
N ASP A 71 -3.01 11.57 24.51
CA ASP A 71 -3.02 12.80 25.28
C ASP A 71 -1.61 13.35 25.41
N LEU A 72 -1.48 14.69 25.30
CA LEU A 72 -0.25 15.43 25.51
C LEU A 72 -0.39 16.32 26.76
N ALA A 73 0.53 16.21 27.70
CA ALA A 73 0.57 17.02 28.90
C ALA A 73 1.89 17.80 29.02
N ASN A 74 1.82 19.07 29.43
CA ASN A 74 2.99 19.81 29.85
C ASN A 74 3.24 19.53 31.34
N ILE A 75 4.25 18.73 31.67
CA ILE A 75 4.63 18.34 33.03
C ILE A 75 5.74 19.22 33.62
N GLY A 76 6.25 20.15 32.81
CA GLY A 76 7.30 21.07 33.24
C GLY A 76 6.77 22.31 33.94
N ARG A 77 7.69 23.24 34.24
CA ARG A 77 7.40 24.45 35.03
C ARG A 77 7.05 25.68 34.20
N TYR A 78 7.27 25.64 32.92
CA TYR A 78 7.08 26.75 32.00
C TYR A 78 6.03 26.41 30.93
N ALA A 79 5.33 27.45 30.50
CA ALA A 79 4.48 27.31 29.29
C ALA A 79 5.37 27.15 28.06
N GLY A 80 4.99 26.25 27.17
CA GLY A 80 5.78 25.98 25.98
C GLY A 80 4.96 25.35 24.89
N ALA A 81 5.55 25.25 23.69
CA ALA A 81 4.97 24.58 22.55
C ALA A 81 5.75 23.30 22.24
N GLU A 82 5.01 22.25 21.96
CA GLU A 82 5.53 20.99 21.42
C GLU A 82 5.13 20.85 19.96
N VAL A 83 6.03 20.33 19.13
CA VAL A 83 5.74 19.97 17.73
C VAL A 83 5.75 18.46 17.64
N ILE A 84 4.56 17.90 17.63
CA ILE A 84 4.34 16.47 17.52
C ILE A 84 4.42 16.08 16.05
N GLN A 85 5.17 15.02 15.74
CA GLN A 85 5.37 14.53 14.37
C GLN A 85 4.96 13.06 14.31
N LEU A 86 4.13 12.71 13.34
CA LEU A 86 3.71 11.34 13.07
C LEU A 86 4.33 10.89 11.75
N TYR A 87 5.11 9.82 11.82
CA TYR A 87 5.78 9.21 10.69
C TYR A 87 5.17 7.87 10.35
N VAL A 88 5.21 7.53 9.07
CA VAL A 88 4.89 6.20 8.55
C VAL A 88 6.18 5.55 8.08
N GLN A 89 6.42 4.33 8.51
CA GLN A 89 7.52 3.48 8.07
C GLN A 89 6.95 2.19 7.49
N ASP A 90 7.43 1.79 6.33
CA ASP A 90 7.18 0.50 5.74
C ASP A 90 8.48 -0.31 5.74
N PRO A 91 8.65 -1.24 6.69
CA PRO A 91 9.91 -1.97 6.85
C PRO A 91 10.15 -3.02 5.77
N LYS A 92 9.12 -3.39 5.00
CA LYS A 92 9.17 -4.42 3.97
C LYS A 92 8.88 -3.89 2.56
N SER A 93 8.92 -2.57 2.36
CA SER A 93 8.65 -1.98 1.05
C SER A 93 9.52 -2.56 -0.04
N THR A 94 8.92 -2.89 -1.16
CA THR A 94 9.62 -3.27 -2.39
C THR A 94 10.14 -2.06 -3.14
N LEU A 95 9.60 -0.85 -2.84
CA LEU A 95 10.00 0.40 -3.45
C LEU A 95 11.12 1.08 -2.64
N ARG A 96 12.05 1.72 -3.35
CA ARG A 96 13.09 2.51 -2.71
C ARG A 96 12.51 3.82 -2.18
N LYS A 97 12.37 3.94 -0.86
CA LYS A 97 11.85 5.12 -0.17
C LYS A 97 12.64 5.42 1.11
N PRO A 98 12.45 6.61 1.73
CA PRO A 98 13.03 6.91 3.04
C PRO A 98 12.60 5.88 4.09
N GLU A 99 13.46 5.66 5.09
CA GLU A 99 13.17 4.75 6.21
C GLU A 99 11.87 5.11 6.93
N ARG A 100 11.59 6.42 7.08
CA ARG A 100 10.34 6.94 7.62
C ARG A 100 9.95 8.23 6.92
N GLU A 101 8.67 8.46 6.74
CA GLU A 101 8.12 9.62 6.05
C GLU A 101 7.16 10.36 6.97
N LEU A 102 7.35 11.69 7.13
CA LEU A 102 6.45 12.53 7.90
C LEU A 102 5.10 12.65 7.19
N ARG A 103 4.02 12.23 7.86
CA ARG A 103 2.67 12.25 7.28
C ARG A 103 1.73 13.22 7.98
N ALA A 104 1.94 13.44 9.29
CA ALA A 104 1.18 14.44 10.01
C ALA A 104 2.04 15.14 11.05
N PHE A 105 1.71 16.38 11.36
CA PHE A 105 2.32 17.11 12.47
C PHE A 105 1.35 18.15 13.03
N GLN A 106 1.54 18.49 14.32
CA GLN A 106 0.79 19.55 14.96
C GLN A 106 1.67 20.26 15.99
N LYS A 107 1.58 21.60 16.03
CA LYS A 107 2.21 22.41 17.06
C LYS A 107 1.16 22.79 18.10
N ILE A 108 1.40 22.41 19.36
CA ILE A 108 0.48 22.60 20.48
C ILE A 108 1.18 23.40 21.55
N TYR A 109 0.55 24.47 22.05
CA TYR A 109 1.04 25.28 23.15
C TYR A 109 0.25 24.93 24.42
N LEU A 110 0.96 24.58 25.51
CA LEU A 110 0.37 24.21 26.78
C LEU A 110 1.00 25.00 27.95
N ALA A 111 0.16 25.48 28.86
CA ALA A 111 0.59 25.99 30.15
C ALA A 111 1.06 24.84 31.05
N PRO A 112 1.83 25.12 32.13
CA PRO A 112 2.22 24.12 33.10
C PRO A 112 1.02 23.36 33.69
N GLY A 113 1.08 22.03 33.67
CA GLY A 113 0.01 21.14 34.12
C GLY A 113 -1.20 21.02 33.17
N GLN A 114 -1.20 21.70 32.03
CA GLN A 114 -2.26 21.58 31.05
C GLN A 114 -2.06 20.31 30.22
N MET A 115 -3.19 19.65 29.88
CA MET A 115 -3.25 18.47 29.03
C MET A 115 -4.25 18.73 27.89
N THR A 116 -4.02 18.10 26.77
CA THR A 116 -4.95 18.12 25.61
C THR A 116 -4.94 16.77 24.90
N HIS A 117 -6.09 16.41 24.34
CA HIS A 117 -6.22 15.26 23.48
C HIS A 117 -5.79 15.62 22.05
N VAL A 118 -5.09 14.70 21.38
CA VAL A 118 -4.56 14.85 20.03
C VAL A 118 -5.04 13.68 19.18
N THR A 119 -5.59 13.99 18.01
CA THR A 119 -5.99 12.99 17.02
C THR A 119 -5.35 13.33 15.68
N PHE A 120 -4.66 12.38 15.10
CA PHE A 120 -4.26 12.42 13.69
C PHE A 120 -5.11 11.43 12.89
N THR A 121 -5.59 11.85 11.74
CA THR A 121 -6.27 10.96 10.79
C THR A 121 -5.38 10.75 9.59
N LEU A 122 -4.97 9.51 9.34
CA LEU A 122 -4.20 9.14 8.17
C LEU A 122 -5.12 8.55 7.10
N LYS A 123 -4.84 8.97 5.87
CA LYS A 123 -5.52 8.50 4.66
C LYS A 123 -4.69 7.39 4.01
N LYS A 124 -5.29 6.62 3.10
CA LYS A 124 -4.58 5.63 2.29
C LYS A 124 -3.36 6.24 1.58
N ARG A 125 -3.48 7.50 1.10
CA ARG A 125 -2.37 8.26 0.49
C ARG A 125 -1.15 8.43 1.40
N ASP A 126 -1.33 8.46 2.72
CA ASP A 126 -0.23 8.60 3.66
C ASP A 126 0.65 7.35 3.75
N PHE A 127 0.19 6.24 3.21
CA PHE A 127 0.90 4.97 3.08
C PHE A 127 1.42 4.73 1.65
N ALA A 128 0.96 5.55 0.69
CA ALA A 128 1.30 5.40 -0.72
C ALA A 128 2.72 5.88 -1.04
N SER A 129 3.33 5.18 -1.99
CA SER A 129 4.58 5.55 -2.64
C SER A 129 4.37 5.59 -4.15
N TYR A 130 5.08 6.49 -4.84
CA TYR A 130 4.98 6.56 -6.29
C TYR A 130 5.85 5.50 -6.94
N ASP A 131 5.22 4.53 -7.61
CA ASP A 131 5.91 3.52 -8.40
C ASP A 131 6.19 4.06 -9.81
N GLN A 132 7.47 4.29 -10.10
CA GLN A 132 7.90 4.81 -11.39
C GLN A 132 7.67 3.82 -12.54
N SER A 133 7.64 2.53 -12.26
CA SER A 133 7.42 1.50 -13.27
C SER A 133 5.97 1.42 -13.72
N MET A 134 5.05 1.67 -12.80
CA MET A 134 3.60 1.68 -13.04
C MET A 134 3.07 3.08 -13.35
N HIS A 135 3.88 4.13 -13.14
CA HIS A 135 3.46 5.53 -13.22
C HIS A 135 2.27 5.87 -12.31
N GLU A 136 2.19 5.23 -11.13
CA GLU A 136 1.06 5.34 -10.22
C GLU A 136 1.48 5.44 -8.75
N TRP A 137 0.58 5.98 -7.92
CA TRP A 137 0.68 5.89 -6.47
C TRP A 137 0.16 4.54 -6.01
N THR A 138 1.00 3.77 -5.32
CA THR A 138 0.69 2.43 -4.85
C THR A 138 0.80 2.34 -3.34
N CYS A 139 -0.07 1.53 -2.73
CA CYS A 139 0.02 1.15 -1.32
C CYS A 139 0.28 -0.35 -1.27
N GLU A 140 1.36 -0.74 -0.64
CA GLU A 140 1.68 -2.15 -0.41
C GLU A 140 0.85 -2.67 0.77
N GLU A 141 0.39 -3.91 0.71
CA GLU A 141 -0.21 -4.57 1.87
C GLU A 141 0.87 -4.94 2.88
N GLY A 142 0.50 -5.10 4.14
CA GLY A 142 1.43 -5.55 5.17
C GLY A 142 1.49 -4.66 6.40
N ALA A 143 2.55 -4.84 7.18
CA ALA A 143 2.73 -4.16 8.44
C ALA A 143 3.49 -2.84 8.26
N TYR A 144 2.87 -1.75 8.66
CA TYR A 144 3.46 -0.42 8.74
C TYR A 144 3.69 -0.04 10.20
N ASN A 145 4.78 0.65 10.49
CA ASN A 145 4.98 1.27 11.79
C ASN A 145 4.52 2.73 11.76
N LEU A 146 3.59 3.08 12.65
CA LEU A 146 3.19 4.46 12.91
C LEU A 146 4.01 4.98 14.08
N ILE A 147 4.87 5.96 13.82
CA ILE A 147 5.91 6.40 14.74
C ILE A 147 5.62 7.82 15.19
N LEU A 148 5.35 8.00 16.47
CA LEU A 148 5.27 9.30 17.12
C LEU A 148 6.66 9.73 17.55
N ALA A 149 7.12 10.90 17.10
CA ALA A 149 8.48 11.38 17.36
C ALA A 149 8.55 12.89 17.52
N ARG A 150 9.65 13.37 18.13
CA ARG A 150 9.97 14.80 18.23
C ARG A 150 10.78 15.30 17.03
N SER A 151 11.47 14.40 16.34
CA SER A 151 12.24 14.72 15.14
C SER A 151 12.32 13.51 14.21
N ALA A 152 12.94 13.70 13.05
CA ALA A 152 13.21 12.62 12.11
C ALA A 152 14.28 11.60 12.60
N SER A 153 14.97 11.87 13.72
CA SER A 153 15.93 10.94 14.28
C SER A 153 15.23 9.73 14.91
N PRO A 154 15.74 8.50 14.66
CA PRO A 154 15.28 7.32 15.39
C PRO A 154 15.36 7.46 16.91
N GLU A 155 16.36 8.18 17.40
CA GLU A 155 16.60 8.43 18.84
C GLU A 155 15.52 9.29 19.50
N ASP A 156 14.81 10.11 18.71
CA ASP A 156 13.73 10.98 19.17
C ASP A 156 12.33 10.34 19.03
N THR A 157 12.29 9.03 18.78
CA THR A 157 11.05 8.25 18.79
C THR A 157 10.45 8.21 20.17
N ILE A 158 9.18 8.57 20.30
CA ILE A 158 8.42 8.56 21.56
C ILE A 158 7.70 7.21 21.69
N GLN A 159 6.95 6.84 20.66
CA GLN A 159 6.19 5.60 20.59
C GLN A 159 6.14 5.09 19.14
N SER A 160 5.95 3.78 18.99
CA SER A 160 5.74 3.15 17.68
C SER A 160 4.73 2.04 17.84
N GLU A 161 3.68 2.05 17.01
CA GLU A 161 2.63 1.03 16.96
C GLU A 161 2.51 0.48 15.55
N GLU A 162 2.26 -0.82 15.45
CA GLU A 162 2.08 -1.49 14.18
C GLU A 162 0.65 -1.32 13.67
N PHE A 163 0.52 -0.91 12.42
CA PHE A 163 -0.73 -0.89 11.67
C PHE A 163 -0.66 -1.92 10.54
N LEU A 164 -1.51 -2.94 10.59
CA LEU A 164 -1.59 -3.94 9.54
C LEU A 164 -2.53 -3.45 8.44
N ALA A 165 -1.98 -3.17 7.27
CA ALA A 165 -2.71 -2.80 6.07
C ALA A 165 -3.20 -4.07 5.35
N ASP A 166 -4.51 -4.12 5.07
CA ASP A 166 -5.21 -5.24 4.43
C ASP A 166 -5.86 -4.84 3.09
N TRP A 167 -5.40 -3.75 2.48
CA TRP A 167 -5.83 -3.40 1.14
C TRP A 167 -5.24 -4.34 0.09
N GLU A 168 -5.94 -4.45 -1.04
CA GLU A 168 -5.44 -5.27 -2.15
C GLU A 168 -4.06 -4.78 -2.60
N SER A 169 -3.17 -5.75 -2.81
CA SER A 169 -1.85 -5.46 -3.35
C SER A 169 -1.99 -4.74 -4.69
N PRO A 170 -1.26 -3.64 -4.93
CA PRO A 170 -1.22 -2.99 -6.23
C PRO A 170 -0.67 -3.93 -7.31
N TYR A 171 0.07 -4.93 -6.90
CA TYR A 171 0.59 -6.02 -7.73
C TYR A 171 -0.37 -7.22 -7.72
N SER A 172 -1.68 -6.97 -7.90
CA SER A 172 -2.64 -8.06 -8.06
C SER A 172 -2.48 -8.66 -9.46
N TYR A 173 -1.61 -9.64 -9.57
CA TYR A 173 -1.46 -10.41 -10.80
C TYR A 173 -2.73 -11.21 -11.08
N SER A 174 -3.11 -11.26 -12.35
CA SER A 174 -4.24 -12.00 -12.87
C SER A 174 -3.83 -12.77 -14.14
N LEU A 175 -4.73 -13.54 -14.72
CA LEU A 175 -4.49 -14.15 -16.01
C LEU A 175 -4.25 -13.13 -17.13
N ASP A 176 -4.75 -11.91 -16.98
CA ASP A 176 -4.62 -10.85 -17.96
C ASP A 176 -3.40 -9.95 -17.70
N THR A 177 -2.56 -10.30 -16.72
CA THR A 177 -1.29 -9.64 -16.44
C THR A 177 -0.26 -10.01 -17.51
N PRO A 178 0.42 -9.00 -18.14
CA PRO A 178 1.53 -9.27 -19.04
C PRO A 178 2.69 -9.99 -18.33
N LEU A 179 3.38 -10.87 -19.05
CA LEU A 179 4.52 -11.63 -18.49
C LEU A 179 5.62 -10.72 -17.95
N ILE A 180 5.87 -9.58 -18.61
CA ILE A 180 6.83 -8.57 -18.15
C ILE A 180 6.48 -7.99 -16.78
N GLU A 181 5.19 -7.86 -16.45
CA GLU A 181 4.72 -7.41 -15.16
C GLU A 181 4.80 -8.55 -14.12
N LEU A 182 4.38 -9.76 -14.53
CA LEU A 182 4.45 -10.93 -13.66
C LEU A 182 5.88 -11.27 -13.23
N HIS A 183 6.86 -11.06 -14.11
CA HIS A 183 8.27 -11.31 -13.84
C HIS A 183 8.87 -10.42 -12.75
N LYS A 184 8.23 -9.29 -12.43
CA LYS A 184 8.64 -8.44 -11.30
C LYS A 184 8.47 -9.16 -9.95
N SER A 185 7.59 -10.17 -9.89
CA SER A 185 7.44 -11.07 -8.75
C SER A 185 8.05 -12.42 -9.09
N GLU A 186 9.23 -12.72 -8.55
CA GLU A 186 9.88 -14.02 -8.69
C GLU A 186 8.93 -15.17 -8.30
N GLN A 187 8.15 -14.95 -7.25
CA GLN A 187 7.21 -15.94 -6.75
C GLN A 187 6.01 -16.16 -7.69
N ALA A 188 5.39 -15.08 -8.20
CA ALA A 188 4.29 -15.20 -9.14
C ALA A 188 4.75 -15.86 -10.45
N PHE A 189 5.93 -15.52 -10.91
CA PHE A 189 6.54 -16.12 -12.09
C PHE A 189 6.84 -17.61 -11.87
N GLN A 190 7.39 -17.98 -10.71
CA GLN A 190 7.65 -19.37 -10.32
C GLN A 190 6.37 -20.22 -10.26
N GLU A 191 5.24 -19.66 -9.86
CA GLU A 191 3.95 -20.37 -9.85
C GLU A 191 3.49 -20.78 -11.26
N ILE A 192 3.88 -20.06 -12.30
CA ILE A 192 3.60 -20.44 -13.69
C ILE A 192 4.48 -21.62 -14.13
N TYR A 193 5.75 -21.65 -13.75
CA TYR A 193 6.60 -22.82 -13.96
C TYR A 193 6.02 -24.07 -13.30
N LEU A 194 5.63 -23.96 -12.03
CA LEU A 194 5.03 -25.05 -11.28
C LEU A 194 3.68 -25.51 -11.88
N LEU A 195 2.91 -24.60 -12.49
CA LEU A 195 1.70 -24.94 -13.22
C LEU A 195 2.01 -25.81 -14.44
N PHE A 196 3.01 -25.40 -15.24
CA PHE A 196 3.40 -26.11 -16.48
C PHE A 196 3.93 -27.49 -16.15
N GLU A 197 4.83 -27.61 -15.17
CA GLU A 197 5.34 -28.91 -14.69
C GLU A 197 4.20 -29.84 -14.23
N ALA A 198 3.29 -29.31 -13.39
CA ALA A 198 2.18 -30.10 -12.84
C ALA A 198 1.21 -30.62 -13.93
N ASN A 199 1.12 -29.94 -15.07
CA ASN A 199 0.26 -30.32 -16.18
C ASN A 199 1.03 -30.97 -17.34
N GLY A 200 2.33 -31.26 -17.17
CA GLY A 200 3.17 -31.85 -18.23
C GLY A 200 3.28 -30.97 -19.47
N ILE A 201 3.27 -29.64 -19.29
CA ILE A 201 3.49 -28.66 -20.35
C ILE A 201 4.99 -28.32 -20.36
N ASP A 202 5.55 -28.18 -21.55
CA ASP A 202 6.96 -27.81 -21.72
C ASP A 202 7.22 -26.39 -21.16
N THR A 203 8.07 -26.29 -20.16
CA THR A 203 8.45 -25.02 -19.53
C THR A 203 9.27 -24.12 -20.46
N GLY A 204 9.90 -24.66 -21.50
CA GLY A 204 10.59 -23.89 -22.51
C GLY A 204 9.67 -22.89 -23.23
N LYS A 205 8.36 -23.18 -23.29
CA LYS A 205 7.37 -22.23 -23.81
C LYS A 205 7.24 -20.94 -23.00
N ILE A 206 7.55 -20.98 -21.70
CA ILE A 206 7.59 -19.78 -20.84
C ILE A 206 8.81 -18.93 -21.21
N GLU A 207 9.95 -19.58 -21.42
CA GLU A 207 11.20 -18.91 -21.80
C GLU A 207 11.08 -18.28 -23.19
N ASP A 208 10.52 -19.02 -24.16
CA ASP A 208 10.26 -18.51 -25.50
C ASP A 208 9.31 -17.30 -25.47
N ALA A 209 8.19 -17.40 -24.72
CA ALA A 209 7.24 -16.30 -24.58
C ALA A 209 7.90 -15.10 -23.90
N TRP A 210 8.75 -15.30 -22.91
CA TRP A 210 9.50 -14.24 -22.24
C TRP A 210 10.48 -13.54 -23.20
N GLU A 211 11.21 -14.30 -24.00
CA GLU A 211 12.21 -13.74 -24.92
C GLU A 211 11.59 -12.99 -26.09
N TYR A 212 10.49 -13.51 -26.66
CA TYR A 212 9.94 -13.00 -27.91
C TYR A 212 8.62 -12.22 -27.75
N THR A 213 7.84 -12.50 -26.70
CA THR A 213 6.48 -11.96 -26.53
C THR A 213 6.18 -11.54 -25.09
N SER A 214 7.15 -10.89 -24.43
CA SER A 214 7.05 -10.50 -22.99
C SER A 214 5.82 -9.63 -22.64
N PHE A 215 5.15 -9.05 -23.64
CA PHE A 215 3.87 -8.32 -23.47
C PHE A 215 2.64 -9.26 -23.56
N GLU A 216 2.84 -10.54 -23.88
CA GLU A 216 1.76 -11.52 -23.83
C GLU A 216 1.28 -11.72 -22.40
N THR A 217 -0.04 -11.92 -22.23
CA THR A 217 -0.63 -12.16 -20.92
C THR A 217 -0.45 -13.63 -20.52
N VAL A 218 -0.56 -13.90 -19.21
CA VAL A 218 -0.54 -15.28 -18.68
C VAL A 218 -1.62 -16.12 -19.33
N ARG A 219 -2.81 -15.54 -19.59
CA ARG A 219 -3.91 -16.22 -20.32
C ARG A 219 -3.46 -16.69 -21.68
N CYS A 220 -2.93 -15.79 -22.52
CA CYS A 220 -2.45 -16.12 -23.86
C CYS A 220 -1.34 -17.18 -23.82
N LEU A 221 -0.39 -17.05 -22.90
CA LEU A 221 0.66 -18.05 -22.72
C LEU A 221 0.10 -19.44 -22.43
N VAL A 222 -0.86 -19.55 -21.50
CA VAL A 222 -1.48 -20.84 -21.14
C VAL A 222 -2.31 -21.38 -22.31
N GLU A 223 -3.10 -20.54 -22.98
CA GLU A 223 -3.91 -20.93 -24.15
C GLU A 223 -3.03 -21.44 -25.28
N ASN A 224 -1.98 -20.72 -25.64
CA ASN A 224 -1.02 -21.11 -26.69
C ASN A 224 -0.26 -22.40 -26.32
N ALA A 225 0.13 -22.51 -25.04
CA ALA A 225 0.86 -23.67 -24.54
C ALA A 225 0.02 -24.95 -24.50
N THR A 226 -1.32 -24.83 -24.58
CA THR A 226 -2.28 -25.93 -24.44
C THR A 226 -3.18 -26.09 -25.69
N GLU A 227 -2.76 -25.57 -26.84
CA GLU A 227 -3.56 -25.65 -28.09
C GLU A 227 -3.95 -27.08 -28.52
N ASP A 228 -3.10 -28.04 -28.18
CA ASP A 228 -3.27 -29.48 -28.49
C ASP A 228 -4.23 -30.20 -27.51
N ARG A 229 -4.72 -29.51 -26.49
CA ARG A 229 -5.60 -30.08 -25.46
C ARG A 229 -7.07 -29.81 -25.73
N SER A 230 -7.93 -30.60 -25.09
CA SER A 230 -9.38 -30.39 -25.15
C SER A 230 -9.80 -29.06 -24.53
N PRO A 231 -10.94 -28.47 -24.92
CA PRO A 231 -11.44 -27.23 -24.33
C PRO A 231 -11.65 -27.33 -22.79
N GLU A 232 -12.09 -28.50 -22.31
CA GLU A 232 -12.32 -28.74 -20.89
C GLU A 232 -11.00 -28.75 -20.11
N GLU A 233 -9.96 -29.42 -20.64
CA GLU A 233 -8.62 -29.44 -20.01
C GLU A 233 -7.99 -28.04 -19.99
N ARG A 234 -8.14 -27.24 -21.06
CA ARG A 234 -7.65 -25.85 -21.10
C ARG A 234 -8.32 -24.99 -20.04
N GLU A 235 -9.65 -25.11 -19.92
CA GLU A 235 -10.39 -24.35 -18.90
C GLU A 235 -9.96 -24.72 -17.48
N ASP A 236 -9.69 -26.00 -17.23
CA ASP A 236 -9.18 -26.46 -15.93
C ASP A 236 -7.78 -25.92 -15.64
N ILE A 237 -6.88 -25.93 -16.63
CA ILE A 237 -5.52 -25.38 -16.49
C ILE A 237 -5.58 -23.86 -16.25
N LEU A 238 -6.47 -23.12 -16.93
CA LEU A 238 -6.67 -21.68 -16.69
C LEU A 238 -7.18 -21.41 -15.26
N LYS A 239 -8.10 -22.23 -14.74
CA LYS A 239 -8.55 -22.13 -13.34
C LYS A 239 -7.42 -22.43 -12.35
N GLN A 240 -6.56 -23.39 -12.65
CA GLN A 240 -5.38 -23.69 -11.86
C GLN A 240 -4.39 -22.50 -11.89
N ALA A 241 -4.16 -21.89 -13.06
CA ALA A 241 -3.32 -20.71 -13.22
C ALA A 241 -3.84 -19.54 -12.36
N GLU A 242 -5.14 -19.24 -12.47
CA GLU A 242 -5.77 -18.18 -11.66
C GLU A 242 -5.60 -18.43 -10.17
N ASN A 243 -5.81 -19.66 -9.70
CA ASN A 243 -5.65 -20.00 -8.29
C ASN A 243 -4.19 -19.89 -7.82
N ARG A 244 -3.22 -20.25 -8.67
CA ARG A 244 -1.79 -20.13 -8.33
C ARG A 244 -1.34 -18.68 -8.28
N ILE A 245 -1.72 -17.85 -9.25
CA ILE A 245 -1.45 -16.42 -9.25
C ILE A 245 -2.10 -15.75 -8.04
N ARG A 246 -3.35 -16.11 -7.71
CA ARG A 246 -4.03 -15.61 -6.51
C ARG A 246 -3.33 -16.02 -5.21
N ARG A 247 -2.67 -17.17 -5.16
CA ARG A 247 -1.81 -17.56 -4.03
C ARG A 247 -0.54 -16.72 -4.00
N ALA A 248 0.13 -16.52 -5.13
CA ALA A 248 1.32 -15.69 -5.21
C ALA A 248 1.06 -14.26 -4.71
N ASN A 249 -0.11 -13.69 -5.02
CA ASN A 249 -0.52 -12.39 -4.48
C ASN A 249 -0.62 -12.35 -2.94
N ARG A 250 -0.80 -13.52 -2.26
CA ARG A 250 -0.87 -13.59 -0.79
C ARG A 250 0.49 -13.72 -0.10
N PHE A 251 1.53 -14.10 -0.84
CA PHE A 251 2.86 -14.35 -0.29
C PHE A 251 3.81 -13.14 -0.42
N HIS A 252 3.33 -12.01 -0.90
CA HIS A 252 4.00 -10.71 -0.73
C HIS A 252 3.80 -10.13 0.69
N GLN A 253 3.37 -10.99 1.63
CA GLN A 253 3.26 -10.69 3.05
C GLN A 253 4.60 -10.78 3.77
#